data_69ee3be48d5da789fc9afae4f97be5a2
#
_entry.id   69ee3be48d5da789fc9afae4f97be5a2
#
_cell.length_a   1.000
_cell.length_b   1.000
_cell.length_c   1.000
_cell.angle_alpha   90.00
_cell.angle_beta   90.00
_cell.angle_gamma   90.00
#
_symmetry.space_group_name_H-M   'P 1'
#
loop_
_entity.id
_entity.type
_entity.pdbx_description
1 polymer ?
#
loop_
_entity_poly.entity_id
_entity_poly.type
_entity_poly.pdbx_seq_one_letter_code
_entity_poly.pdbx_strand_id
1 'polypeptide(L)'
;MVWAPSASNVAMVTANERIEMRREERGWWRTELSTGLSRADYGFSLDGGPPLPDPRSPYQPHGVHGLSRPVDHSAFKWSDARWRQAPLSSAIIYEMHVGTFTPAGTFDAAIERLDYLRDLGVTHLELMPIAEFSGARGWGYDGVDLYAPHHSYGGPDAMKRFVDAAHRRGLGVILDVVYNHLGPEGGYLGKFGPYFTDSYRTPWGDAVNLDDRDSDEVRQFFFDNAKMWLRDYHVDGLRLDAVHTIFDASAIHFLEQLATQVRELEGEVGRSLIVIAESDLNLPRIVTPREAGGYGLDAQWNDDFHHALHTILTGESAGYLADFGSIEQLAKSLARGFVYDGTYSSSRRRRHGAPVAGLSAHRFIAFAQNHDQVGNRAMGERLGHLVTIDQLKIAAAILITAPFVPMLFQGEEWNASSPFQYFTDHQDAELAETVRKGRKAEFAPLVADASDIPDPQAPQTFERSMLDWDERERRAHREILEWYRRLIGLRRCAPDFHGGRFDPDAVCFDEEARWLRVNRRESVVICNFSAISQSVPVADASRLDIVLASRSGVRLDDTMIDLPPVSVAILMPKNRNPSTEVYE
;
A
#
# COMPACT_ATOMS: atom_id res chain seq x y z
N MET A 1 31.88 6.37 -0.76
CA MET A 1 31.96 6.32 0.72
C MET A 1 31.14 5.15 1.20
N VAL A 2 31.58 4.47 2.25
CA VAL A 2 30.80 3.40 2.90
C VAL A 2 30.97 3.48 4.42
N TRP A 3 29.92 3.17 5.16
CA TRP A 3 29.96 3.10 6.61
C TRP A 3 30.26 1.68 7.06
N ALA A 4 31.38 1.48 7.73
CA ALA A 4 31.82 0.18 8.25
C ALA A 4 32.66 0.41 9.53
N PRO A 5 31.99 0.74 10.67
CA PRO A 5 32.68 1.19 11.88
C PRO A 5 33.60 0.13 12.50
N SER A 6 33.25 -1.14 12.37
CA SER A 6 34.00 -2.26 12.96
C SER A 6 35.14 -2.76 12.06
N ALA A 7 35.19 -2.37 10.78
CA ALA A 7 36.24 -2.80 9.88
C ALA A 7 37.59 -2.14 10.22
N SER A 8 38.66 -2.92 10.14
CA SER A 8 40.04 -2.45 10.29
C SER A 8 40.63 -1.95 8.98
N ASN A 9 40.15 -2.47 7.86
CA ASN A 9 40.52 -2.08 6.51
C ASN A 9 39.32 -2.21 5.57
N VAL A 10 39.15 -1.26 4.67
CA VAL A 10 38.12 -1.33 3.61
C VAL A 10 38.76 -0.97 2.28
N ALA A 11 38.47 -1.78 1.26
CA ALA A 11 38.86 -1.49 -0.11
C ALA A 11 37.65 -1.50 -1.02
N MET A 12 37.57 -0.55 -1.93
CA MET A 12 36.65 -0.59 -3.07
C MET A 12 37.26 -1.52 -4.15
N VAL A 13 36.45 -2.44 -4.65
CA VAL A 13 36.87 -3.45 -5.63
C VAL A 13 36.01 -3.31 -6.89
N THR A 14 36.66 -3.25 -8.03
CA THR A 14 36.03 -3.36 -9.36
C THR A 14 36.59 -4.60 -10.07
N ALA A 15 36.11 -4.90 -11.28
CA ALA A 15 36.65 -6.00 -12.07
C ALA A 15 38.16 -5.87 -12.34
N ASN A 16 38.72 -4.66 -12.37
CA ASN A 16 40.08 -4.37 -12.80
C ASN A 16 40.99 -3.84 -11.70
N GLU A 17 40.42 -3.29 -10.62
CA GLU A 17 41.21 -2.56 -9.61
C GLU A 17 40.69 -2.84 -8.19
N ARG A 18 41.65 -2.79 -7.25
CA ARG A 18 41.38 -2.74 -5.82
C ARG A 18 41.98 -1.45 -5.28
N ILE A 19 41.15 -0.61 -4.66
CA ILE A 19 41.52 0.72 -4.16
C ILE A 19 41.31 0.73 -2.65
N GLU A 20 42.38 0.87 -1.89
CA GLU A 20 42.31 1.00 -0.44
C GLU A 20 41.65 2.33 -0.07
N MET A 21 40.76 2.28 0.92
CA MET A 21 39.98 3.42 1.37
C MET A 21 40.59 4.02 2.64
N ARG A 22 40.43 5.34 2.80
CA ARG A 22 40.85 6.04 4.00
C ARG A 22 39.71 6.05 5.01
N ARG A 23 40.01 5.69 6.25
CA ARG A 23 39.09 5.83 7.38
C ARG A 23 38.87 7.29 7.74
N GLU A 24 37.64 7.67 7.94
CA GLU A 24 37.17 8.96 8.41
C GLU A 24 36.51 8.84 9.80
N GLU A 25 35.94 9.92 10.30
CA GLU A 25 35.25 9.96 11.59
C GLU A 25 33.98 9.06 11.57
N ARG A 26 33.55 8.60 12.75
CA ARG A 26 32.33 7.82 12.97
C ARG A 26 32.25 6.50 12.17
N GLY A 27 33.41 5.97 11.75
CA GLY A 27 33.46 4.67 11.06
C GLY A 27 33.16 4.72 9.56
N TRP A 28 33.17 5.91 8.98
CA TRP A 28 33.08 6.06 7.53
C TRP A 28 34.42 5.77 6.84
N TRP A 29 34.33 5.29 5.61
CA TRP A 29 35.46 5.05 4.73
C TRP A 29 35.27 5.77 3.40
N ARG A 30 36.32 6.38 2.89
CA ARG A 30 36.27 7.19 1.67
C ARG A 30 37.42 6.89 0.74
N THR A 31 37.14 6.92 -0.56
CA THR A 31 38.14 7.00 -1.61
C THR A 31 37.71 8.00 -2.68
N GLU A 32 38.66 8.49 -3.45
CA GLU A 32 38.41 9.33 -4.62
C GLU A 32 38.49 8.45 -5.87
N LEU A 33 37.50 8.57 -6.74
CA LEU A 33 37.45 7.81 -7.99
C LEU A 33 38.15 8.59 -9.10
N SER A 34 39.00 7.92 -9.87
CA SER A 34 39.44 8.45 -11.16
C SER A 34 38.26 8.50 -12.13
N THR A 35 38.25 9.43 -13.08
CA THR A 35 37.16 9.65 -14.04
C THR A 35 36.78 8.41 -14.88
N GLY A 36 37.67 7.40 -14.99
CA GLY A 36 37.41 6.14 -15.69
C GLY A 36 36.59 5.11 -14.91
N LEU A 37 36.53 5.23 -13.58
CA LEU A 37 35.86 4.26 -12.70
C LEU A 37 34.43 4.64 -12.35
N SER A 38 33.98 5.84 -12.71
CA SER A 38 32.63 6.34 -12.40
C SER A 38 31.47 5.57 -13.04
N ARG A 39 31.75 4.60 -13.90
CA ARG A 39 30.77 3.73 -14.57
C ARG A 39 31.03 2.24 -14.36
N ALA A 40 32.09 1.88 -13.62
CA ALA A 40 32.44 0.47 -13.38
C ALA A 40 31.57 -0.10 -12.26
N ASP A 41 31.19 -1.35 -12.38
CA ASP A 41 30.58 -2.08 -11.29
C ASP A 41 31.60 -2.23 -10.15
N TYR A 42 31.14 -2.05 -8.91
CA TYR A 42 31.98 -1.99 -7.73
C TYR A 42 31.35 -2.71 -6.54
N GLY A 43 32.16 -3.05 -5.57
CA GLY A 43 31.77 -3.53 -4.25
C GLY A 43 32.81 -3.17 -3.21
N PHE A 44 32.56 -3.50 -1.97
CA PHE A 44 33.47 -3.23 -0.85
C PHE A 44 34.00 -4.53 -0.24
N SER A 45 35.31 -4.62 -0.11
CA SER A 45 35.99 -5.70 0.61
C SER A 45 36.33 -5.19 2.02
N LEU A 46 35.79 -5.88 3.02
CA LEU A 46 36.03 -5.60 4.45
C LEU A 46 37.10 -6.56 4.95
N ASP A 47 38.17 -6.04 5.57
CA ASP A 47 39.26 -6.79 6.19
C ASP A 47 39.87 -7.89 5.29
N GLY A 48 39.92 -7.63 3.98
CA GLY A 48 40.47 -8.57 3.00
C GLY A 48 39.52 -9.69 2.55
N GLY A 49 38.27 -9.67 3.01
CA GLY A 49 37.21 -10.59 2.57
C GLY A 49 36.78 -10.37 1.10
N PRO A 50 35.88 -11.21 0.58
CA PRO A 50 35.33 -11.04 -0.76
C PRO A 50 34.58 -9.70 -0.88
N PRO A 51 34.51 -9.12 -2.10
CA PRO A 51 33.73 -7.90 -2.30
C PRO A 51 32.24 -8.17 -2.09
N LEU A 52 31.59 -7.27 -1.33
CA LEU A 52 30.18 -7.24 -1.06
C LEU A 52 29.53 -6.07 -1.81
N PRO A 53 28.24 -6.12 -2.15
CA PRO A 53 27.53 -4.97 -2.69
C PRO A 53 27.56 -3.79 -1.72
N ASP A 54 27.43 -2.59 -2.27
CA ASP A 54 27.32 -1.35 -1.47
C ASP A 54 25.99 -1.37 -0.70
N PRO A 55 25.97 -1.13 0.63
CA PRO A 55 24.73 -0.93 1.38
C PRO A 55 23.78 0.11 0.78
N ARG A 56 24.32 1.09 0.05
CA ARG A 56 23.58 2.14 -0.65
C ARG A 56 23.61 1.96 -2.17
N SER A 57 23.68 0.72 -2.64
CA SER A 57 23.74 0.40 -4.06
C SER A 57 22.57 1.01 -4.82
N PRO A 58 22.81 1.93 -5.77
CA PRO A 58 21.71 2.54 -6.53
C PRO A 58 21.19 1.64 -7.67
N TYR A 59 21.92 0.56 -7.99
CA TYR A 59 21.51 -0.44 -8.97
C TYR A 59 22.28 -1.76 -8.81
N GLN A 60 21.55 -2.87 -8.82
CA GLN A 60 22.05 -4.24 -8.74
C GLN A 60 21.74 -5.00 -10.04
N PRO A 61 22.51 -4.78 -11.14
CA PRO A 61 22.18 -5.36 -12.45
C PRO A 61 22.31 -6.88 -12.52
N HIS A 62 22.96 -7.49 -11.52
CA HIS A 62 23.24 -8.91 -11.43
C HIS A 62 22.64 -9.56 -10.17
N GLY A 63 21.59 -8.93 -9.59
CA GLY A 63 20.92 -9.41 -8.39
C GLY A 63 21.69 -9.12 -7.10
N VAL A 64 21.13 -9.54 -5.99
CA VAL A 64 21.54 -9.18 -4.62
C VAL A 64 22.98 -9.58 -4.22
N HIS A 65 23.57 -10.51 -4.93
CA HIS A 65 24.96 -10.95 -4.69
C HIS A 65 25.98 -10.31 -5.63
N GLY A 66 25.50 -9.55 -6.63
CA GLY A 66 26.33 -8.92 -7.64
C GLY A 66 27.03 -7.65 -7.14
N LEU A 67 27.94 -7.14 -7.96
CA LEU A 67 28.53 -5.83 -7.73
C LEU A 67 27.51 -4.73 -8.01
N SER A 68 27.61 -3.65 -7.26
CA SER A 68 26.77 -2.46 -7.41
C SER A 68 27.16 -1.65 -8.63
N ARG A 69 26.20 -1.05 -9.33
CA ARG A 69 26.45 -0.15 -10.46
C ARG A 69 26.09 1.29 -10.09
N PRO A 70 27.00 2.26 -10.35
CA PRO A 70 26.69 3.67 -10.11
C PRO A 70 25.55 4.17 -11.01
N VAL A 71 24.72 5.08 -10.50
CA VAL A 71 23.67 5.76 -11.25
C VAL A 71 23.87 7.27 -11.18
N ASP A 72 23.93 7.92 -12.34
CA ASP A 72 23.90 9.38 -12.43
C ASP A 72 22.45 9.86 -12.53
N HIS A 73 21.86 10.23 -11.39
CA HIS A 73 20.49 10.73 -11.35
C HIS A 73 20.27 12.02 -12.15
N SER A 74 21.32 12.83 -12.36
CA SER A 74 21.25 14.10 -13.11
C SER A 74 21.17 13.90 -14.63
N ALA A 75 21.52 12.72 -15.12
CA ALA A 75 21.49 12.39 -16.55
C ALA A 75 20.05 12.26 -17.08
N PHE A 76 19.08 11.90 -16.23
CA PHE A 76 17.68 11.75 -16.64
C PHE A 76 17.02 13.11 -16.87
N LYS A 77 16.28 13.24 -17.96
CA LYS A 77 15.59 14.48 -18.33
C LYS A 77 14.13 14.42 -17.96
N TRP A 78 13.81 14.92 -16.79
CA TRP A 78 12.44 15.03 -16.29
C TRP A 78 11.61 16.03 -17.11
N SER A 79 10.34 15.70 -17.36
CA SER A 79 9.39 16.59 -18.02
C SER A 79 8.35 17.20 -17.07
N ASP A 80 8.44 16.91 -15.80
CA ASP A 80 7.45 17.14 -14.76
C ASP A 80 7.66 18.41 -13.90
N ALA A 81 8.46 19.38 -14.35
CA ALA A 81 8.78 20.60 -13.60
C ALA A 81 7.56 21.38 -13.08
N ARG A 82 6.37 21.23 -13.71
CA ARG A 82 5.12 21.85 -13.26
C ARG A 82 4.19 20.89 -12.55
N TRP A 83 4.61 19.66 -12.35
CA TRP A 83 3.81 18.65 -11.71
C TRP A 83 3.39 19.07 -10.28
N ARG A 84 2.15 18.81 -9.96
CA ARG A 84 1.59 18.91 -8.60
C ARG A 84 0.57 17.81 -8.44
N GLN A 85 0.76 16.97 -7.44
CA GLN A 85 -0.16 15.89 -7.14
C GLN A 85 -1.51 16.41 -6.62
N ALA A 86 -2.55 15.61 -6.79
CA ALA A 86 -3.83 15.87 -6.14
C ALA A 86 -3.69 15.78 -4.61
N PRO A 87 -4.41 16.61 -3.83
CA PRO A 87 -4.36 16.51 -2.37
C PRO A 87 -4.96 15.18 -1.90
N LEU A 88 -4.39 14.62 -0.83
CA LEU A 88 -4.81 13.33 -0.27
C LEU A 88 -6.32 13.29 0.07
N SER A 89 -6.92 14.42 0.47
CA SER A 89 -8.36 14.52 0.77
C SER A 89 -9.28 14.21 -0.42
N SER A 90 -8.79 14.32 -1.65
CA SER A 90 -9.51 13.97 -2.89
C SER A 90 -8.89 12.78 -3.62
N ALA A 91 -7.90 12.13 -3.02
CA ALA A 91 -7.20 11.03 -3.65
C ALA A 91 -8.11 9.79 -3.83
N ILE A 92 -7.80 9.06 -4.89
CA ILE A 92 -8.23 7.69 -5.16
C ILE A 92 -6.96 6.95 -5.52
N ILE A 93 -6.54 6.04 -4.63
CA ILE A 93 -5.27 5.31 -4.74
C ILE A 93 -5.52 4.00 -5.47
N TYR A 94 -4.55 3.56 -6.25
CA TYR A 94 -4.55 2.27 -6.94
C TYR A 94 -3.26 1.53 -6.61
N GLU A 95 -3.35 0.52 -5.76
CA GLU A 95 -2.24 -0.33 -5.37
C GLU A 95 -1.93 -1.33 -6.49
N MET A 96 -0.64 -1.46 -6.86
CA MET A 96 -0.22 -2.34 -7.94
C MET A 96 1.14 -2.99 -7.69
N HIS A 97 1.27 -4.24 -8.12
CA HIS A 97 2.51 -5.00 -8.15
C HIS A 97 3.10 -4.99 -9.56
N VAL A 98 4.27 -4.36 -9.76
CA VAL A 98 4.88 -4.18 -11.08
C VAL A 98 5.01 -5.50 -11.86
N GLY A 99 5.47 -6.56 -11.18
CA GLY A 99 5.73 -7.86 -11.79
C GLY A 99 4.49 -8.61 -12.30
N THR A 100 3.29 -8.34 -11.74
CA THR A 100 2.03 -9.03 -12.14
C THR A 100 1.01 -8.12 -12.80
N PHE A 101 1.29 -6.81 -12.89
CA PHE A 101 0.37 -5.84 -13.47
C PHE A 101 0.20 -6.02 -14.98
N THR A 102 1.29 -6.38 -15.66
CA THR A 102 1.29 -6.66 -17.10
C THR A 102 2.02 -7.98 -17.39
N PRO A 103 1.79 -8.63 -18.54
CA PRO A 103 2.49 -9.86 -18.88
C PRO A 103 4.01 -9.74 -18.94
N ALA A 104 4.55 -8.55 -19.25
CA ALA A 104 6.00 -8.32 -19.27
C ALA A 104 6.58 -8.03 -17.88
N GLY A 105 5.76 -7.66 -16.89
CA GLY A 105 6.17 -7.44 -15.51
C GLY A 105 7.20 -6.33 -15.31
N THR A 106 7.17 -5.27 -16.13
CA THR A 106 8.16 -4.19 -16.11
C THR A 106 7.51 -2.81 -16.00
N PHE A 107 8.30 -1.81 -15.53
CA PHE A 107 7.86 -0.42 -15.51
C PHE A 107 7.45 0.09 -16.90
N ASP A 108 8.22 -0.24 -17.94
CA ASP A 108 7.92 0.21 -19.30
C ASP A 108 6.60 -0.37 -19.81
N ALA A 109 6.29 -1.63 -19.53
CA ALA A 109 4.99 -2.23 -19.87
C ALA A 109 3.83 -1.63 -19.05
N ALA A 110 4.08 -1.29 -17.79
CA ALA A 110 3.08 -0.63 -16.94
C ALA A 110 2.72 0.77 -17.48
N ILE A 111 3.66 1.50 -18.10
CA ILE A 111 3.40 2.80 -18.76
C ILE A 111 2.27 2.70 -19.79
N GLU A 112 2.14 1.59 -20.50
CA GLU A 112 1.10 1.38 -21.51
C GLU A 112 -0.32 1.33 -20.92
N ARG A 113 -0.44 1.14 -19.61
CA ARG A 113 -1.72 1.05 -18.88
C ARG A 113 -2.08 2.34 -18.12
N LEU A 114 -1.21 3.33 -18.07
CA LEU A 114 -1.45 4.56 -17.31
C LEU A 114 -2.63 5.39 -17.85
N ASP A 115 -2.86 5.40 -19.16
CA ASP A 115 -4.01 6.08 -19.74
C ASP A 115 -5.33 5.46 -19.26
N TYR A 116 -5.40 4.13 -19.17
CA TYR A 116 -6.56 3.43 -18.62
C TYR A 116 -6.83 3.84 -17.16
N LEU A 117 -5.80 3.89 -16.30
CA LEU A 117 -5.94 4.28 -14.90
C LEU A 117 -6.36 5.74 -14.73
N ARG A 118 -5.81 6.65 -15.55
CA ARG A 118 -6.28 8.04 -15.63
C ARG A 118 -7.76 8.11 -16.00
N ASP A 119 -8.18 7.38 -17.04
CA ASP A 119 -9.55 7.40 -17.57
C ASP A 119 -10.54 6.71 -16.62
N LEU A 120 -10.07 5.76 -15.80
CA LEU A 120 -10.82 5.21 -14.67
C LEU A 120 -11.08 6.29 -13.61
N GLY A 121 -10.19 7.28 -13.48
CA GLY A 121 -10.29 8.38 -12.54
C GLY A 121 -9.43 8.23 -11.28
N VAL A 122 -8.48 7.30 -11.27
CA VAL A 122 -7.43 7.16 -10.26
C VAL A 122 -6.58 8.44 -10.22
N THR A 123 -6.09 8.81 -9.06
CA THR A 123 -5.24 10.00 -8.86
C THR A 123 -3.82 9.66 -8.44
N HIS A 124 -3.63 8.55 -7.75
CA HIS A 124 -2.33 8.08 -7.26
C HIS A 124 -2.18 6.58 -7.52
N LEU A 125 -0.99 6.19 -7.90
CA LEU A 125 -0.55 4.81 -7.98
C LEU A 125 0.26 4.51 -6.72
N GLU A 126 -0.04 3.41 -6.03
CA GLU A 126 0.79 2.91 -4.94
C GLU A 126 1.49 1.65 -5.43
N LEU A 127 2.81 1.75 -5.60
CA LEU A 127 3.65 0.64 -6.02
C LEU A 127 3.99 -0.22 -4.81
N MET A 128 3.68 -1.51 -4.85
CA MET A 128 4.26 -2.47 -3.90
C MET A 128 5.79 -2.39 -3.96
N PRO A 129 6.52 -2.88 -2.92
CA PRO A 129 7.95 -2.63 -2.80
C PRO A 129 8.74 -3.07 -4.04
N ILE A 130 9.66 -2.22 -4.46
CA ILE A 130 10.49 -2.40 -5.66
C ILE A 130 11.98 -2.48 -5.36
N ALA A 131 12.38 -2.45 -4.09
CA ALA A 131 13.77 -2.63 -3.71
C ALA A 131 14.30 -3.99 -4.19
N GLU A 132 15.58 -4.06 -4.53
CA GLU A 132 16.19 -5.30 -5.04
C GLU A 132 16.08 -6.43 -4.02
N PHE A 133 15.53 -7.57 -4.46
CA PHE A 133 15.36 -8.82 -3.72
C PHE A 133 15.92 -10.00 -4.51
N SER A 134 16.06 -11.17 -3.88
CA SER A 134 16.60 -12.37 -4.55
C SER A 134 15.66 -12.91 -5.63
N GLY A 135 16.23 -13.31 -6.75
CA GLY A 135 15.51 -13.88 -7.89
C GLY A 135 14.81 -12.82 -8.76
N ALA A 136 13.77 -13.24 -9.48
CA ALA A 136 13.03 -12.39 -10.41
C ALA A 136 11.54 -12.23 -10.05
N ARG A 137 11.05 -12.98 -9.06
CA ARG A 137 9.65 -13.04 -8.66
C ARG A 137 9.53 -12.90 -7.15
N GLY A 138 8.84 -11.89 -6.69
CA GLY A 138 8.57 -11.65 -5.27
C GLY A 138 7.61 -10.49 -5.10
N TRP A 139 6.94 -10.43 -3.97
CA TRP A 139 6.10 -9.29 -3.62
C TRP A 139 6.91 -8.00 -3.39
N GLY A 140 8.23 -8.14 -3.13
CA GLY A 140 9.13 -7.04 -2.83
C GLY A 140 9.43 -6.82 -1.35
N TYR A 141 8.74 -7.52 -0.44
CA TYR A 141 8.97 -7.38 1.02
C TYR A 141 10.23 -8.08 1.51
N ASP A 142 10.90 -8.85 0.66
CA ASP A 142 12.23 -9.45 0.90
C ASP A 142 13.39 -8.59 0.36
N GLY A 143 13.18 -7.28 0.17
CA GLY A 143 14.18 -6.34 -0.33
C GLY A 143 15.40 -6.24 0.59
N VAL A 144 16.61 -6.20 0.01
CA VAL A 144 17.89 -6.12 0.74
C VAL A 144 18.77 -4.96 0.29
N ASP A 145 18.65 -4.50 -0.95
CA ASP A 145 19.33 -3.32 -1.47
C ASP A 145 18.30 -2.20 -1.66
N LEU A 146 17.98 -1.50 -0.57
CA LEU A 146 16.85 -0.57 -0.49
C LEU A 146 16.96 0.64 -1.43
N TYR A 147 18.16 0.94 -1.92
CA TYR A 147 18.42 2.06 -2.83
C TYR A 147 18.29 1.68 -4.31
N ALA A 148 18.20 0.38 -4.63
CA ALA A 148 18.17 -0.12 -5.99
C ALA A 148 16.75 -0.55 -6.41
N PRO A 149 16.13 0.05 -7.44
CA PRO A 149 14.97 -0.53 -8.08
C PRO A 149 15.29 -1.89 -8.67
N HIS A 150 14.42 -2.86 -8.49
CA HIS A 150 14.62 -4.25 -8.88
C HIS A 150 14.98 -4.38 -10.37
N HIS A 151 16.06 -5.11 -10.65
CA HIS A 151 16.61 -5.22 -12.01
C HIS A 151 15.62 -5.83 -13.01
N SER A 152 14.80 -6.82 -12.60
CA SER A 152 13.80 -7.46 -13.47
C SER A 152 12.65 -6.53 -13.83
N TYR A 153 12.38 -5.46 -13.07
CA TYR A 153 11.39 -4.46 -13.41
C TYR A 153 11.91 -3.41 -14.39
N GLY A 154 13.22 -3.45 -14.73
CA GLY A 154 13.89 -2.54 -15.66
C GLY A 154 14.85 -1.55 -15.00
N GLY A 155 15.03 -1.63 -13.68
CA GLY A 155 16.00 -0.85 -12.91
C GLY A 155 15.74 0.66 -12.89
N PRO A 156 16.77 1.47 -12.54
CA PRO A 156 16.63 2.90 -12.24
C PRO A 156 16.01 3.74 -13.34
N ASP A 157 16.46 3.57 -14.58
CA ASP A 157 16.00 4.43 -15.69
C ASP A 157 14.56 4.11 -16.10
N ALA A 158 14.16 2.82 -16.03
CA ALA A 158 12.78 2.43 -16.32
C ALA A 158 11.81 2.98 -15.25
N MET A 159 12.20 2.94 -13.97
CA MET A 159 11.40 3.54 -12.91
C MET A 159 11.24 5.06 -13.12
N LYS A 160 12.31 5.79 -13.45
CA LYS A 160 12.21 7.23 -13.74
C LYS A 160 11.29 7.51 -14.92
N ARG A 161 11.37 6.70 -16.00
CA ARG A 161 10.42 6.82 -17.13
C ARG A 161 8.97 6.59 -16.71
N PHE A 162 8.74 5.62 -15.83
CA PHE A 162 7.40 5.33 -15.30
C PHE A 162 6.84 6.51 -14.50
N VAL A 163 7.61 7.05 -13.56
CA VAL A 163 7.18 8.20 -12.74
C VAL A 163 6.91 9.43 -13.62
N ASP A 164 7.83 9.77 -14.53
CA ASP A 164 7.66 10.88 -15.48
C ASP A 164 6.43 10.69 -16.38
N ALA A 165 6.15 9.46 -16.82
CA ALA A 165 4.98 9.14 -17.63
C ALA A 165 3.66 9.21 -16.83
N ALA A 166 3.68 8.85 -15.55
CA ALA A 166 2.56 8.98 -14.62
C ALA A 166 2.23 10.48 -14.40
N HIS A 167 3.23 11.29 -14.09
CA HIS A 167 3.09 12.74 -13.89
C HIS A 167 2.50 13.46 -15.12
N ARG A 168 2.97 13.10 -16.32
CA ARG A 168 2.40 13.65 -17.57
C ARG A 168 0.91 13.35 -17.75
N ARG A 169 0.41 12.31 -17.10
CA ARG A 169 -1.00 11.90 -17.14
C ARG A 169 -1.83 12.39 -15.95
N GLY A 170 -1.21 13.13 -15.05
CA GLY A 170 -1.88 13.65 -13.86
C GLY A 170 -2.01 12.61 -12.74
N LEU A 171 -1.15 11.57 -12.72
CA LEU A 171 -1.10 10.52 -11.72
C LEU A 171 0.09 10.72 -10.79
N GLY A 172 -0.15 10.80 -9.46
CA GLY A 172 0.89 10.74 -8.45
C GLY A 172 1.40 9.31 -8.26
N VAL A 173 2.63 9.16 -7.74
CA VAL A 173 3.23 7.86 -7.45
C VAL A 173 3.62 7.79 -5.99
N ILE A 174 3.07 6.83 -5.27
CA ILE A 174 3.42 6.46 -3.89
C ILE A 174 4.24 5.17 -3.97
N LEU A 175 5.31 5.09 -3.23
CA LEU A 175 6.15 3.89 -3.17
C LEU A 175 6.04 3.24 -1.79
N ASP A 176 5.74 1.96 -1.77
CA ASP A 176 5.81 1.15 -0.56
C ASP A 176 7.28 0.83 -0.23
N VAL A 177 7.70 1.18 0.99
CA VAL A 177 9.06 1.00 1.47
C VAL A 177 9.08 0.19 2.77
N VAL A 178 9.98 -0.79 2.81
CA VAL A 178 10.16 -1.69 3.95
C VAL A 178 11.34 -1.21 4.79
N TYR A 179 11.05 -0.53 5.91
CA TYR A 179 12.08 -0.01 6.82
C TYR A 179 12.10 -0.73 8.18
N ASN A 180 11.18 -1.66 8.39
CA ASN A 180 11.02 -2.42 9.62
C ASN A 180 11.85 -3.71 9.64
N HIS A 181 12.22 -4.26 8.48
CA HIS A 181 13.06 -5.46 8.33
C HIS A 181 13.76 -5.47 6.97
N LEU A 182 14.63 -6.46 6.75
CA LEU A 182 15.21 -6.76 5.45
C LEU A 182 15.01 -8.24 5.12
N GLY A 183 15.06 -8.55 3.83
CA GLY A 183 15.00 -9.92 3.34
C GLY A 183 16.15 -10.80 3.84
N PRO A 184 15.95 -12.11 3.90
CA PRO A 184 16.93 -13.05 4.45
C PRO A 184 18.07 -13.38 3.49
N GLU A 185 17.89 -13.23 2.17
CA GLU A 185 18.87 -13.60 1.15
C GLU A 185 19.48 -12.36 0.49
N GLY A 186 20.80 -12.23 0.55
CA GLY A 186 21.53 -11.05 0.05
C GLY A 186 21.60 -9.89 1.04
N GLY A 187 21.11 -10.05 2.26
CA GLY A 187 21.14 -9.02 3.31
C GLY A 187 22.53 -8.84 3.92
N TYR A 188 23.36 -7.99 3.31
CA TYR A 188 24.75 -7.77 3.76
C TYR A 188 24.94 -6.65 4.76
N LEU A 189 23.91 -5.86 5.11
CA LEU A 189 24.04 -4.68 5.99
C LEU A 189 24.72 -5.01 7.32
N GLY A 190 24.35 -6.12 7.96
CA GLY A 190 24.95 -6.56 9.22
C GLY A 190 26.45 -6.87 9.18
N LYS A 191 27.05 -7.05 7.98
CA LYS A 191 28.51 -7.19 7.82
C LYS A 191 29.22 -5.84 7.81
N PHE A 192 28.53 -4.78 7.46
CA PHE A 192 29.08 -3.43 7.41
C PHE A 192 29.03 -2.74 8.76
N GLY A 193 27.92 -2.88 9.49
CA GLY A 193 27.75 -2.20 10.77
C GLY A 193 26.59 -2.73 11.60
N PRO A 194 26.30 -2.14 12.75
CA PRO A 194 25.21 -2.53 13.64
C PRO A 194 23.85 -2.02 13.14
N TYR A 195 23.46 -2.43 11.94
CA TYR A 195 22.16 -2.09 11.37
C TYR A 195 21.00 -2.78 12.08
N PHE A 196 21.28 -3.83 12.81
CA PHE A 196 20.29 -4.61 13.57
C PHE A 196 20.68 -4.64 15.05
N THR A 197 19.66 -4.82 15.93
CA THR A 197 19.83 -4.98 17.37
C THR A 197 19.04 -6.19 17.86
N ASP A 198 19.60 -6.93 18.82
CA ASP A 198 18.95 -8.03 19.53
C ASP A 198 18.16 -7.57 20.77
N SER A 199 18.15 -6.26 21.05
CA SER A 199 17.36 -5.66 22.11
C SER A 199 15.85 -5.85 21.90
N TYR A 200 15.43 -5.99 20.64
CA TYR A 200 14.04 -6.24 20.24
C TYR A 200 13.98 -7.41 19.27
N ARG A 201 12.85 -8.13 19.29
CA ARG A 201 12.55 -9.21 18.35
C ARG A 201 11.31 -8.90 17.53
N THR A 202 11.41 -9.10 16.23
CA THR A 202 10.30 -8.98 15.26
C THR A 202 9.94 -10.36 14.70
N PRO A 203 8.82 -10.52 13.99
CA PRO A 203 8.52 -11.74 13.25
C PRO A 203 9.61 -12.18 12.27
N TRP A 204 10.42 -11.22 11.79
CA TRP A 204 11.51 -11.45 10.82
C TRP A 204 12.91 -11.58 11.46
N GLY A 205 13.01 -11.58 12.80
CA GLY A 205 14.27 -11.71 13.53
C GLY A 205 14.65 -10.47 14.34
N ASP A 206 15.95 -10.13 14.35
CA ASP A 206 16.47 -8.95 15.05
C ASP A 206 15.87 -7.67 14.46
N ALA A 207 15.54 -6.70 15.32
CA ALA A 207 14.97 -5.44 14.86
C ALA A 207 16.03 -4.56 14.19
N VAL A 208 15.59 -3.64 13.33
CA VAL A 208 16.43 -2.56 12.83
C VAL A 208 16.87 -1.69 14.00
N ASN A 209 18.14 -1.34 14.06
CA ASN A 209 18.74 -0.56 15.14
C ASN A 209 18.40 0.93 15.00
N LEU A 210 17.37 1.39 15.69
CA LEU A 210 16.93 2.79 15.65
C LEU A 210 17.16 3.56 16.96
N ASP A 211 17.56 2.89 18.05
CA ASP A 211 17.71 3.52 19.37
C ASP A 211 18.86 2.96 20.23
N ASP A 212 19.59 1.98 19.72
CA ASP A 212 20.76 1.43 20.41
C ASP A 212 22.05 2.13 19.96
N ARG A 213 23.21 1.61 20.35
CA ARG A 213 24.50 2.17 20.00
C ARG A 213 24.68 2.29 18.49
N ASP A 214 25.22 3.42 18.03
CA ASP A 214 25.48 3.77 16.61
C ASP A 214 24.21 3.86 15.74
N SER A 215 23.03 3.96 16.31
CA SER A 215 21.74 4.07 15.60
C SER A 215 21.61 5.34 14.75
N ASP A 216 22.33 6.42 15.04
CA ASP A 216 22.28 7.65 14.25
C ASP A 216 22.59 7.41 12.76
N GLU A 217 23.63 6.59 12.47
CA GLU A 217 24.01 6.29 11.09
C GLU A 217 23.00 5.35 10.42
N VAL A 218 22.37 4.47 11.20
CA VAL A 218 21.29 3.58 10.71
C VAL A 218 20.03 4.41 10.40
N ARG A 219 19.63 5.33 11.29
CA ARG A 219 18.52 6.26 11.02
C ARG A 219 18.79 7.08 9.77
N GLN A 220 20.01 7.62 9.64
CA GLN A 220 20.41 8.42 8.48
C GLN A 220 20.39 7.60 7.18
N PHE A 221 20.72 6.30 7.24
CA PHE A 221 20.60 5.41 6.10
C PHE A 221 19.15 5.37 5.55
N PHE A 222 18.16 5.23 6.41
CA PHE A 222 16.75 5.20 5.98
C PHE A 222 16.24 6.59 5.55
N PHE A 223 16.68 7.67 6.21
CA PHE A 223 16.30 9.02 5.80
C PHE A 223 16.87 9.40 4.43
N ASP A 224 18.11 9.04 4.16
CA ASP A 224 18.72 9.25 2.84
C ASP A 224 18.04 8.42 1.75
N ASN A 225 17.60 7.21 2.10
CA ASN A 225 16.82 6.38 1.19
C ASN A 225 15.47 7.01 0.85
N ALA A 226 14.71 7.45 1.86
CA ALA A 226 13.47 8.17 1.65
C ALA A 226 13.68 9.44 0.79
N LYS A 227 14.72 10.21 1.10
CA LYS A 227 15.09 11.41 0.35
C LYS A 227 15.43 11.10 -1.11
N MET A 228 16.14 10.01 -1.37
CA MET A 228 16.47 9.56 -2.74
C MET A 228 15.20 9.25 -3.53
N TRP A 229 14.28 8.46 -2.99
CA TRP A 229 13.02 8.15 -3.68
C TRP A 229 12.22 9.41 -3.99
N LEU A 230 12.05 10.28 -3.01
CA LEU A 230 11.24 11.48 -3.13
C LEU A 230 11.88 12.56 -4.01
N ARG A 231 13.23 12.73 -3.96
CA ARG A 231 13.93 13.78 -4.69
C ARG A 231 14.47 13.33 -6.05
N ASP A 232 15.15 12.15 -6.10
CA ASP A 232 15.91 11.74 -7.27
C ASP A 232 15.08 10.87 -8.24
N TYR A 233 14.04 10.21 -7.72
CA TYR A 233 13.06 9.47 -8.51
C TYR A 233 11.72 10.17 -8.65
N HIS A 234 11.56 11.34 -8.06
CA HIS A 234 10.35 12.18 -8.08
C HIS A 234 9.08 11.49 -7.58
N VAL A 235 9.20 10.45 -6.76
CA VAL A 235 8.05 9.80 -6.11
C VAL A 235 7.32 10.81 -5.23
N ASP A 236 5.98 10.81 -5.24
CA ASP A 236 5.15 11.81 -4.55
C ASP A 236 4.84 11.45 -3.10
N GLY A 237 5.05 10.21 -2.73
CA GLY A 237 4.84 9.77 -1.36
C GLY A 237 5.45 8.41 -1.07
N LEU A 238 5.49 8.07 0.21
CA LEU A 238 5.92 6.76 0.70
C LEU A 238 4.80 6.13 1.52
N ARG A 239 4.57 4.83 1.36
CA ARG A 239 3.86 4.00 2.31
C ARG A 239 4.90 3.23 3.11
N LEU A 240 4.86 3.30 4.42
CA LEU A 240 5.79 2.62 5.32
C LEU A 240 5.16 1.32 5.81
N ASP A 241 5.80 0.21 5.46
CA ASP A 241 5.40 -1.14 5.85
C ASP A 241 5.50 -1.35 7.36
N ALA A 242 4.50 -2.01 7.94
CA ALA A 242 4.46 -2.56 9.30
C ALA A 242 5.10 -1.65 10.37
N VAL A 243 4.74 -0.35 10.41
CA VAL A 243 5.38 0.61 11.34
C VAL A 243 5.20 0.24 12.81
N HIS A 244 4.27 -0.64 13.14
CA HIS A 244 4.06 -1.16 14.49
C HIS A 244 5.18 -2.10 14.97
N THR A 245 6.05 -2.54 14.07
CA THR A 245 7.25 -3.34 14.37
C THR A 245 8.53 -2.51 14.37
N ILE A 246 8.43 -1.20 14.15
CA ILE A 246 9.52 -0.23 14.31
C ILE A 246 9.65 0.09 15.80
N PHE A 247 10.59 -0.55 16.48
CA PHE A 247 10.89 -0.29 17.89
C PHE A 247 11.88 0.86 18.01
N ASP A 248 11.49 1.90 18.76
CA ASP A 248 12.31 3.09 18.99
C ASP A 248 11.90 3.74 20.32
N ALA A 249 12.76 3.67 21.31
CA ALA A 249 12.60 4.30 22.62
C ALA A 249 13.32 5.67 22.73
N SER A 250 13.80 6.23 21.62
CA SER A 250 14.42 7.54 21.58
C SER A 250 13.45 8.66 21.95
N ALA A 251 13.97 9.78 22.42
CA ALA A 251 13.16 10.95 22.75
C ALA A 251 12.35 11.49 21.54
N ILE A 252 12.90 11.38 20.33
CA ILE A 252 12.22 11.67 19.07
C ILE A 252 12.13 10.37 18.29
N HIS A 253 10.91 9.85 18.16
CA HIS A 253 10.65 8.59 17.47
C HIS A 253 11.05 8.67 15.99
N PHE A 254 11.57 7.59 15.43
CA PHE A 254 11.99 7.50 14.01
C PHE A 254 10.92 8.02 13.03
N LEU A 255 9.66 7.62 13.21
CA LEU A 255 8.56 8.09 12.36
C LEU A 255 8.36 9.60 12.42
N GLU A 256 8.48 10.19 13.61
CA GLU A 256 8.39 11.65 13.80
C GLU A 256 9.55 12.37 13.10
N GLN A 257 10.76 11.83 13.23
CA GLN A 257 11.94 12.40 12.59
C GLN A 257 11.86 12.28 11.07
N LEU A 258 11.41 11.11 10.55
CA LEU A 258 11.20 10.90 9.12
C LEU A 258 10.17 11.90 8.55
N ALA A 259 9.02 12.03 9.21
CA ALA A 259 7.98 12.98 8.80
C ALA A 259 8.52 14.42 8.77
N THR A 260 9.39 14.78 9.74
CA THR A 260 10.05 16.11 9.78
C THR A 260 10.95 16.31 8.57
N GLN A 261 11.81 15.34 8.27
CA GLN A 261 12.73 15.43 7.14
C GLN A 261 12.01 15.47 5.79
N VAL A 262 10.89 14.76 5.67
CA VAL A 262 10.05 14.83 4.46
C VAL A 262 9.43 16.22 4.32
N ARG A 263 8.96 16.87 5.40
CA ARG A 263 8.46 18.24 5.36
C ARG A 263 9.54 19.27 4.99
N GLU A 264 10.76 19.08 5.47
CA GLU A 264 11.90 19.92 5.06
C GLU A 264 12.18 19.74 3.57
N LEU A 265 12.16 18.49 3.09
CA LEU A 265 12.38 18.19 1.67
C LEU A 265 11.29 18.78 0.76
N GLU A 266 10.03 18.89 1.19
CA GLU A 266 8.98 19.60 0.43
C GLU A 266 9.39 21.03 0.06
N GLY A 267 10.03 21.72 1.01
CA GLY A 267 10.58 23.08 0.78
C GLY A 267 11.70 23.10 -0.26
N GLU A 268 12.54 22.05 -0.29
CA GLU A 268 13.65 21.93 -1.24
C GLU A 268 13.15 21.60 -2.66
N VAL A 269 12.21 20.65 -2.79
CA VAL A 269 11.71 20.16 -4.09
C VAL A 269 10.54 20.99 -4.64
N GLY A 270 9.94 21.85 -3.82
CA GLY A 270 8.85 22.75 -4.19
C GLY A 270 7.51 22.05 -4.54
N ARG A 271 7.27 20.86 -3.99
CA ARG A 271 6.02 20.10 -4.16
C ARG A 271 5.65 19.37 -2.86
N SER A 272 4.35 19.12 -2.66
CA SER A 272 3.88 18.34 -1.51
C SER A 272 4.32 16.90 -1.62
N LEU A 273 4.62 16.29 -0.48
CA LEU A 273 5.00 14.89 -0.33
C LEU A 273 4.07 14.23 0.69
N ILE A 274 3.81 12.93 0.53
CA ILE A 274 2.88 12.18 1.37
C ILE A 274 3.64 11.05 2.09
N VAL A 275 3.36 10.86 3.37
CA VAL A 275 3.85 9.69 4.13
C VAL A 275 2.68 8.98 4.75
N ILE A 276 2.46 7.73 4.33
CA ILE A 276 1.39 6.85 4.78
C ILE A 276 2.00 5.74 5.66
N ALA A 277 1.34 5.36 6.73
CA ALA A 277 1.75 4.23 7.57
C ALA A 277 0.81 3.05 7.39
N GLU A 278 1.35 1.84 7.37
CA GLU A 278 0.59 0.63 7.63
C GLU A 278 0.80 0.20 9.07
N SER A 279 -0.30 0.03 9.82
CA SER A 279 -0.25 -0.36 11.22
C SER A 279 -1.55 -0.99 11.68
N ASP A 280 -1.46 -2.16 12.30
CA ASP A 280 -2.61 -2.83 12.91
C ASP A 280 -2.95 -2.34 14.32
N LEU A 281 -2.19 -1.37 14.87
CA LEU A 281 -2.37 -0.90 16.25
C LEU A 281 -3.59 -0.02 16.46
N ASN A 282 -4.19 0.53 15.40
CA ASN A 282 -5.23 1.55 15.49
C ASN A 282 -4.77 2.72 16.38
N LEU A 283 -3.59 3.25 16.10
CA LEU A 283 -2.92 4.27 16.88
C LEU A 283 -3.03 5.65 16.22
N PRO A 284 -3.96 6.53 16.64
CA PRO A 284 -4.13 7.85 16.04
C PRO A 284 -2.90 8.75 16.14
N ARG A 285 -2.00 8.48 17.11
CA ARG A 285 -0.75 9.23 17.30
C ARG A 285 0.11 9.26 16.03
N ILE A 286 0.05 8.21 15.20
CA ILE A 286 0.79 8.12 13.93
C ILE A 286 0.50 9.35 13.05
N VAL A 287 -0.78 9.69 12.90
CA VAL A 287 -1.24 10.77 12.02
C VAL A 287 -1.64 12.06 12.75
N THR A 288 -1.51 12.08 14.07
CA THR A 288 -1.69 13.30 14.86
C THR A 288 -0.55 14.27 14.57
N PRO A 289 -0.82 15.58 14.39
CA PRO A 289 0.23 16.57 14.20
C PRO A 289 1.25 16.58 15.34
N ARG A 290 2.51 16.89 15.01
CA ARG A 290 3.62 16.93 15.99
C ARG A 290 3.35 17.91 17.14
N GLU A 291 2.77 19.05 16.83
CA GLU A 291 2.41 20.10 17.80
C GLU A 291 1.37 19.61 18.81
N ALA A 292 0.62 18.56 18.46
CA ALA A 292 -0.33 17.87 19.32
C ALA A 292 0.23 16.56 19.93
N GLY A 293 1.54 16.30 19.81
CA GLY A 293 2.22 15.14 20.38
C GLY A 293 2.14 13.86 19.54
N GLY A 294 1.81 13.97 18.27
CA GLY A 294 1.83 12.86 17.31
C GLY A 294 3.13 12.75 16.53
N TYR A 295 3.19 11.79 15.62
CA TYR A 295 4.35 11.61 14.71
C TYR A 295 4.26 12.47 13.44
N GLY A 296 3.06 12.95 13.09
CA GLY A 296 2.87 13.91 11.99
C GLY A 296 2.86 13.29 10.59
N LEU A 297 2.65 11.97 10.45
CA LEU A 297 2.42 11.35 9.15
C LEU A 297 1.09 11.83 8.55
N ASP A 298 0.92 11.68 7.24
CA ASP A 298 -0.26 12.19 6.53
C ASP A 298 -1.46 11.28 6.66
N ALA A 299 -1.26 9.96 6.57
CA ALA A 299 -2.33 8.99 6.71
C ALA A 299 -1.83 7.65 7.25
N GLN A 300 -2.79 6.78 7.60
CA GLN A 300 -2.55 5.37 7.90
C GLN A 300 -3.63 4.49 7.27
N TRP A 301 -3.29 3.26 6.97
CA TRP A 301 -4.23 2.24 6.51
C TRP A 301 -5.24 1.90 7.61
N ASN A 302 -6.45 1.51 7.23
CA ASN A 302 -7.56 1.21 8.12
C ASN A 302 -8.08 -0.21 7.88
N ASP A 303 -7.43 -1.19 8.49
CA ASP A 303 -7.83 -2.59 8.42
C ASP A 303 -9.20 -2.86 9.04
N ASP A 304 -9.58 -2.15 10.09
CA ASP A 304 -10.88 -2.33 10.74
C ASP A 304 -12.06 -2.10 9.78
N PHE A 305 -11.94 -1.13 8.85
CA PHE A 305 -12.94 -0.92 7.82
C PHE A 305 -13.03 -2.14 6.90
N HIS A 306 -11.89 -2.65 6.42
CA HIS A 306 -11.82 -3.85 5.59
C HIS A 306 -12.45 -5.04 6.32
N HIS A 307 -12.01 -5.33 7.55
CA HIS A 307 -12.47 -6.48 8.31
C HIS A 307 -13.99 -6.46 8.53
N ALA A 308 -14.55 -5.30 8.92
CA ALA A 308 -15.99 -5.15 9.12
C ALA A 308 -16.78 -5.32 7.81
N LEU A 309 -16.32 -4.73 6.70
CA LEU A 309 -16.98 -4.86 5.40
C LEU A 309 -16.90 -6.31 4.88
N HIS A 310 -15.70 -6.90 4.92
CA HIS A 310 -15.44 -8.26 4.44
C HIS A 310 -16.31 -9.29 5.15
N THR A 311 -16.35 -9.27 6.48
CA THR A 311 -17.12 -10.23 7.28
C THR A 311 -18.64 -10.13 7.05
N ILE A 312 -19.16 -8.91 6.87
CA ILE A 312 -20.60 -8.72 6.54
C ILE A 312 -20.94 -9.35 5.19
N LEU A 313 -20.04 -9.25 4.21
CA LEU A 313 -20.28 -9.72 2.84
C LEU A 313 -20.02 -11.21 2.68
N THR A 314 -18.99 -11.76 3.30
CA THR A 314 -18.57 -13.16 3.15
C THR A 314 -19.13 -14.08 4.22
N GLY A 315 -19.40 -13.57 5.42
CA GLY A 315 -19.72 -14.38 6.60
C GLY A 315 -18.50 -15.05 7.23
N GLU A 316 -17.28 -14.79 6.77
CA GLU A 316 -16.06 -15.33 7.37
C GLU A 316 -15.81 -14.72 8.75
N SER A 317 -15.44 -15.56 9.72
CA SER A 317 -15.25 -15.17 11.13
C SER A 317 -14.10 -15.94 11.79
N ALA A 318 -13.05 -16.29 11.04
CA ALA A 318 -11.89 -17.02 11.55
C ALA A 318 -10.67 -16.10 11.70
N GLY A 319 -9.73 -16.48 12.59
CA GLY A 319 -8.48 -15.78 12.77
C GLY A 319 -8.68 -14.32 13.24
N TYR A 320 -8.05 -13.37 12.57
CA TYR A 320 -8.16 -11.94 12.88
C TYR A 320 -9.55 -11.34 12.60
N LEU A 321 -10.40 -12.04 11.83
CA LEU A 321 -11.78 -11.65 11.55
C LEU A 321 -12.77 -12.07 12.65
N ALA A 322 -12.34 -12.84 13.64
CA ALA A 322 -13.22 -13.48 14.61
C ALA A 322 -14.07 -12.52 15.48
N ASP A 323 -13.61 -11.30 15.65
CA ASP A 323 -14.34 -10.27 16.40
C ASP A 323 -15.26 -9.39 15.54
N PHE A 324 -15.26 -9.59 14.22
CA PHE A 324 -16.04 -8.82 13.26
C PHE A 324 -17.29 -9.59 12.78
N GLY A 325 -18.28 -8.89 12.19
CA GLY A 325 -19.45 -9.51 11.57
C GLY A 325 -20.76 -8.75 11.75
N SER A 326 -20.80 -7.67 12.56
CA SER A 326 -22.01 -6.86 12.71
C SER A 326 -21.98 -5.60 11.83
N ILE A 327 -23.17 -5.15 11.42
CA ILE A 327 -23.33 -3.87 10.70
C ILE A 327 -22.93 -2.70 11.61
N GLU A 328 -23.17 -2.84 12.93
CA GLU A 328 -22.74 -1.86 13.94
C GLU A 328 -21.24 -1.56 13.83
N GLN A 329 -20.40 -2.58 13.61
CA GLN A 329 -18.94 -2.39 13.50
C GLN A 329 -18.56 -1.61 12.24
N LEU A 330 -19.18 -1.92 11.10
CA LEU A 330 -18.97 -1.12 9.89
C LEU A 330 -19.46 0.31 10.07
N ALA A 331 -20.64 0.48 10.68
CA ALA A 331 -21.18 1.79 11.01
C ALA A 331 -20.24 2.57 11.95
N LYS A 332 -19.67 1.91 12.97
CA LYS A 332 -18.70 2.49 13.89
C LYS A 332 -17.42 2.93 13.17
N SER A 333 -16.87 2.11 12.27
CA SER A 333 -15.70 2.47 11.47
C SER A 333 -15.96 3.71 10.62
N LEU A 334 -17.08 3.75 9.89
CA LEU A 334 -17.48 4.90 9.07
C LEU A 334 -17.71 6.18 9.88
N ALA A 335 -18.24 6.04 11.09
CA ALA A 335 -18.61 7.16 11.97
C ALA A 335 -17.47 7.66 12.87
N ARG A 336 -16.47 6.82 13.16
CA ARG A 336 -15.45 7.07 14.20
C ARG A 336 -14.02 6.68 13.79
N GLY A 337 -13.80 6.15 12.61
CA GLY A 337 -12.50 5.72 12.07
C GLY A 337 -12.19 4.26 12.36
N PHE A 338 -12.17 3.85 13.61
CA PHE A 338 -11.84 2.48 14.01
C PHE A 338 -12.98 1.75 14.70
N VAL A 339 -13.03 0.44 14.55
CA VAL A 339 -13.86 -0.47 15.34
C VAL A 339 -13.24 -0.66 16.73
N TYR A 340 -11.94 -0.94 16.76
CA TYR A 340 -11.18 -1.00 18.01
C TYR A 340 -10.65 0.41 18.36
N ASP A 341 -11.27 1.03 19.33
CA ASP A 341 -10.96 2.37 19.83
C ASP A 341 -10.64 2.38 21.33
N GLY A 342 -10.01 1.33 21.84
CA GLY A 342 -9.77 1.05 23.25
C GLY A 342 -10.72 -0.01 23.80
N THR A 343 -11.57 -0.59 22.97
CA THR A 343 -12.47 -1.70 23.31
C THR A 343 -11.70 -3.00 23.47
N TYR A 344 -12.30 -3.97 24.20
CA TYR A 344 -11.72 -5.29 24.36
C TYR A 344 -11.90 -6.13 23.10
N SER A 345 -10.85 -6.74 22.62
CA SER A 345 -10.83 -7.71 21.54
C SER A 345 -10.77 -9.12 22.13
N SER A 346 -11.75 -9.96 21.78
CA SER A 346 -11.81 -11.34 22.26
C SER A 346 -10.75 -12.22 21.61
N SER A 347 -10.45 -11.98 20.33
CA SER A 347 -9.42 -12.69 19.59
C SER A 347 -8.01 -12.32 20.06
N ARG A 348 -7.74 -11.04 20.32
CA ARG A 348 -6.46 -10.54 20.84
C ARG A 348 -6.33 -10.70 22.35
N ARG A 349 -7.43 -11.00 23.09
CA ARG A 349 -7.52 -11.11 24.56
C ARG A 349 -6.97 -9.90 25.32
N ARG A 350 -7.11 -8.71 24.74
CA ARG A 350 -6.67 -7.42 25.31
C ARG A 350 -7.48 -6.27 24.75
N ARG A 351 -7.39 -5.10 25.40
CA ARG A 351 -7.88 -3.85 24.78
C ARG A 351 -6.98 -3.49 23.60
N HIS A 352 -7.61 -2.96 22.54
CA HIS A 352 -6.92 -2.63 21.31
C HIS A 352 -7.37 -1.27 20.76
N GLY A 353 -6.43 -0.56 20.10
CA GLY A 353 -6.69 0.73 19.49
C GLY A 353 -6.86 1.89 20.47
N ALA A 354 -7.13 3.05 19.91
CA ALA A 354 -7.45 4.27 20.65
C ALA A 354 -8.48 5.11 19.86
N PRO A 355 -9.27 5.97 20.54
CA PRO A 355 -10.27 6.79 19.87
C PRO A 355 -9.62 7.79 18.91
N VAL A 356 -10.22 7.94 17.72
CA VAL A 356 -9.85 8.96 16.75
C VAL A 356 -10.57 10.26 17.11
N ALA A 357 -9.91 11.15 17.85
CA ALA A 357 -10.50 12.41 18.29
C ALA A 357 -9.93 13.58 17.48
N GLY A 358 -10.81 14.37 16.84
CA GLY A 358 -10.43 15.63 16.17
C GLY A 358 -9.65 15.49 14.87
N LEU A 359 -9.34 14.26 14.42
CA LEU A 359 -8.67 14.01 13.16
C LEU A 359 -9.66 14.01 11.99
N SER A 360 -9.18 14.39 10.82
CA SER A 360 -9.95 14.31 9.59
C SER A 360 -9.93 12.91 9.01
N ALA A 361 -11.04 12.46 8.41
CA ALA A 361 -11.19 11.12 7.87
C ALA A 361 -10.24 10.81 6.69
N HIS A 362 -9.75 11.84 5.96
CA HIS A 362 -8.76 11.65 4.90
C HIS A 362 -7.36 11.26 5.41
N ARG A 363 -7.16 11.20 6.73
CA ARG A 363 -5.96 10.62 7.34
C ARG A 363 -6.01 9.09 7.44
N PHE A 364 -7.05 8.48 6.90
CA PHE A 364 -7.23 7.03 6.91
C PHE A 364 -7.48 6.54 5.48
N ILE A 365 -6.69 5.54 5.06
CA ILE A 365 -6.83 4.88 3.77
C ILE A 365 -7.69 3.63 4.00
N ALA A 366 -8.80 3.53 3.29
CA ALA A 366 -9.70 2.38 3.36
C ALA A 366 -9.64 1.57 2.06
N PHE A 367 -9.83 0.28 2.17
CA PHE A 367 -9.82 -0.64 1.04
C PHE A 367 -10.81 -1.79 1.27
N ALA A 368 -11.35 -2.33 0.18
CA ALA A 368 -12.11 -3.58 0.19
C ALA A 368 -11.18 -4.77 -0.05
N GLN A 369 -10.07 -4.53 -0.72
CA GLN A 369 -8.99 -5.48 -1.00
C GLN A 369 -7.66 -4.71 -1.04
N ASN A 370 -6.57 -5.38 -0.67
CA ASN A 370 -5.20 -4.99 -0.94
C ASN A 370 -4.35 -6.24 -1.14
N HIS A 371 -3.05 -6.10 -1.39
CA HIS A 371 -2.17 -7.26 -1.60
C HIS A 371 -2.19 -8.23 -0.41
N ASP A 372 -2.19 -7.72 0.83
CA ASP A 372 -2.18 -8.54 2.04
C ASP A 372 -3.48 -9.30 2.25
N GLN A 373 -4.62 -8.61 2.13
CA GLN A 373 -5.94 -9.21 2.38
C GLN A 373 -6.31 -10.27 1.33
N VAL A 374 -5.77 -10.15 0.12
CA VAL A 374 -5.92 -11.15 -0.95
C VAL A 374 -4.81 -12.22 -0.84
N GLY A 375 -3.57 -11.82 -0.77
CA GLY A 375 -2.42 -12.71 -0.89
C GLY A 375 -2.12 -13.56 0.34
N ASN A 376 -2.58 -13.13 1.53
CA ASN A 376 -2.51 -13.94 2.76
C ASN A 376 -3.69 -14.91 2.91
N ARG A 377 -4.47 -15.15 1.85
CA ARG A 377 -5.40 -16.27 1.78
C ARG A 377 -4.70 -17.50 1.20
N ALA A 378 -5.23 -18.69 1.53
CA ALA A 378 -4.60 -19.94 1.12
C ALA A 378 -4.40 -20.07 -0.38
N MET A 379 -5.39 -19.62 -1.18
CA MET A 379 -5.38 -19.68 -2.64
C MET A 379 -5.20 -18.30 -3.30
N GLY A 380 -5.05 -17.23 -2.51
CA GLY A 380 -4.96 -15.87 -3.01
C GLY A 380 -6.27 -15.36 -3.62
N GLU A 381 -7.41 -15.75 -3.02
CA GLU A 381 -8.74 -15.46 -3.55
C GLU A 381 -9.08 -13.97 -3.36
N ARG A 382 -9.49 -13.33 -4.45
CA ARG A 382 -10.07 -12.00 -4.42
C ARG A 382 -11.49 -12.03 -3.85
N LEU A 383 -11.98 -10.88 -3.39
CA LEU A 383 -13.35 -10.76 -2.88
C LEU A 383 -14.38 -11.32 -3.87
N GLY A 384 -14.18 -11.12 -5.17
CA GLY A 384 -15.08 -11.63 -6.21
C GLY A 384 -15.12 -13.15 -6.37
N HIS A 385 -14.19 -13.90 -5.79
CA HIS A 385 -14.26 -15.36 -5.70
C HIS A 385 -15.14 -15.82 -4.54
N LEU A 386 -15.41 -14.95 -3.57
CA LEU A 386 -16.08 -15.26 -2.30
C LEU A 386 -17.52 -14.80 -2.27
N VAL A 387 -17.86 -13.76 -3.04
CA VAL A 387 -19.16 -13.09 -2.95
C VAL A 387 -19.81 -12.92 -4.33
N THR A 388 -21.09 -12.59 -4.34
CA THR A 388 -21.85 -12.30 -5.57
C THR A 388 -21.49 -10.93 -6.15
N ILE A 389 -21.80 -10.74 -7.45
CA ILE A 389 -21.64 -9.44 -8.13
C ILE A 389 -22.41 -8.31 -7.41
N ASP A 390 -23.59 -8.59 -6.86
CA ASP A 390 -24.37 -7.59 -6.13
C ASP A 390 -23.69 -7.19 -4.81
N GLN A 391 -23.06 -8.13 -4.11
CA GLN A 391 -22.25 -7.84 -2.91
C GLN A 391 -20.98 -7.05 -3.27
N LEU A 392 -20.33 -7.36 -4.40
CA LEU A 392 -19.20 -6.55 -4.91
C LEU A 392 -19.63 -5.10 -5.19
N LYS A 393 -20.81 -4.90 -5.76
CA LYS A 393 -21.34 -3.56 -6.00
C LYS A 393 -21.59 -2.80 -4.71
N ILE A 394 -22.04 -3.48 -3.64
CA ILE A 394 -22.17 -2.88 -2.31
C ILE A 394 -20.79 -2.50 -1.75
N ALA A 395 -19.80 -3.41 -1.82
CA ALA A 395 -18.44 -3.15 -1.35
C ALA A 395 -17.85 -1.91 -2.02
N ALA A 396 -17.90 -1.86 -3.35
CA ALA A 396 -17.41 -0.72 -4.14
C ALA A 396 -18.12 0.59 -3.77
N ALA A 397 -19.45 0.56 -3.63
CA ALA A 397 -20.21 1.75 -3.28
C ALA A 397 -19.83 2.30 -1.90
N ILE A 398 -19.75 1.43 -0.89
CA ILE A 398 -19.35 1.83 0.47
C ILE A 398 -17.93 2.37 0.45
N LEU A 399 -16.97 1.68 -0.17
CA LEU A 399 -15.58 2.11 -0.24
C LEU A 399 -15.45 3.48 -0.90
N ILE A 400 -15.98 3.64 -2.11
CA ILE A 400 -15.79 4.87 -2.90
C ILE A 400 -16.53 6.06 -2.30
N THR A 401 -17.64 5.86 -1.58
CA THR A 401 -18.40 6.93 -0.93
C THR A 401 -18.04 7.14 0.54
N ALA A 402 -17.19 6.32 1.13
CA ALA A 402 -16.71 6.46 2.51
C ALA A 402 -16.04 7.82 2.77
N PRO A 403 -15.98 8.28 4.03
CA PRO A 403 -15.25 9.50 4.37
C PRO A 403 -13.72 9.37 4.23
N PHE A 404 -13.24 8.19 4.09
CA PHE A 404 -11.82 7.84 3.94
C PHE A 404 -11.27 8.15 2.55
N VAL A 405 -9.95 8.02 2.39
CA VAL A 405 -9.31 7.93 1.09
C VAL A 405 -9.46 6.48 0.60
N PRO A 406 -10.13 6.22 -0.51
CA PRO A 406 -10.27 4.87 -1.03
C PRO A 406 -9.00 4.41 -1.74
N MET A 407 -8.62 3.17 -1.50
CA MET A 407 -7.60 2.46 -2.24
C MET A 407 -8.20 1.23 -2.92
N LEU A 408 -7.90 1.04 -4.18
CA LEU A 408 -8.28 -0.10 -5.00
C LEU A 408 -7.05 -0.99 -5.20
N PHE A 409 -7.23 -2.28 -5.16
CA PHE A 409 -6.18 -3.23 -5.52
C PHE A 409 -6.25 -3.57 -7.03
N GLN A 410 -5.11 -3.72 -7.69
CA GLN A 410 -5.01 -4.00 -9.13
C GLN A 410 -6.00 -5.09 -9.58
N GLY A 411 -6.83 -4.75 -10.58
CA GLY A 411 -7.85 -5.65 -11.13
C GLY A 411 -9.15 -5.73 -10.34
N GLU A 412 -9.26 -5.03 -9.20
CA GLU A 412 -10.49 -5.01 -8.40
C GLU A 412 -11.65 -4.40 -9.18
N GLU A 413 -11.39 -3.34 -9.92
CA GLU A 413 -12.40 -2.55 -10.61
C GLU A 413 -13.11 -3.28 -11.76
N TRP A 414 -12.55 -4.37 -12.26
CA TRP A 414 -13.26 -5.26 -13.20
C TRP A 414 -13.49 -6.66 -12.64
N ASN A 415 -13.21 -6.87 -11.34
CA ASN A 415 -13.30 -8.19 -10.71
C ASN A 415 -12.45 -9.22 -11.43
N ALA A 416 -11.13 -8.98 -11.51
CA ALA A 416 -10.19 -9.88 -12.16
C ALA A 416 -10.32 -11.30 -11.62
N SER A 417 -10.34 -12.30 -12.51
CA SER A 417 -10.42 -13.71 -12.14
C SER A 417 -9.09 -14.32 -11.73
N SER A 418 -7.96 -13.66 -12.04
CA SER A 418 -6.66 -14.08 -11.55
C SER A 418 -6.57 -13.87 -10.04
N PRO A 419 -6.15 -14.88 -9.25
CA PRO A 419 -5.85 -14.69 -7.84
C PRO A 419 -4.64 -13.76 -7.68
N PHE A 420 -4.32 -13.38 -6.44
CA PHE A 420 -3.01 -12.81 -6.12
C PHE A 420 -2.39 -13.66 -5.02
N GLN A 421 -1.51 -14.58 -5.41
CA GLN A 421 -0.94 -15.58 -4.52
C GLN A 421 0.37 -15.06 -3.92
N TYR A 422 0.78 -15.59 -2.76
CA TYR A 422 2.11 -15.35 -2.23
C TYR A 422 3.14 -16.14 -3.06
N PHE A 423 4.08 -15.45 -3.67
CA PHE A 423 5.14 -16.02 -4.48
C PHE A 423 6.51 -15.43 -4.14
N THR A 424 7.54 -16.25 -4.25
CA THR A 424 8.94 -15.92 -4.00
C THR A 424 9.82 -16.61 -5.06
N ASP A 425 11.09 -16.22 -5.12
CA ASP A 425 12.08 -16.81 -6.02
C ASP A 425 13.46 -16.87 -5.35
N HIS A 426 13.48 -17.41 -4.12
CA HIS A 426 14.73 -17.56 -3.37
C HIS A 426 15.69 -18.49 -4.11
N GLN A 427 16.93 -18.06 -4.25
CA GLN A 427 17.99 -18.83 -4.89
C GLN A 427 18.69 -19.77 -3.88
N ASP A 428 18.57 -19.49 -2.59
CA ASP A 428 18.99 -20.41 -1.52
C ASP A 428 17.96 -21.53 -1.36
N ALA A 429 18.39 -22.76 -1.61
CA ALA A 429 17.52 -23.95 -1.61
C ALA A 429 16.95 -24.29 -0.22
N GLU A 430 17.69 -24.02 0.85
CA GLU A 430 17.24 -24.28 2.22
C GLU A 430 16.18 -23.26 2.65
N LEU A 431 16.40 -21.99 2.32
CA LEU A 431 15.41 -20.93 2.53
C LEU A 431 14.14 -21.19 1.72
N ALA A 432 14.28 -21.53 0.43
CA ALA A 432 13.15 -21.86 -0.44
C ALA A 432 12.28 -22.98 0.14
N GLU A 433 12.92 -24.05 0.65
CA GLU A 433 12.20 -25.16 1.28
C GLU A 433 11.55 -24.78 2.61
N THR A 434 12.21 -23.90 3.39
CA THR A 434 11.66 -23.38 4.67
C THR A 434 10.41 -22.55 4.41
N VAL A 435 10.43 -21.65 3.43
CA VAL A 435 9.28 -20.83 3.04
C VAL A 435 8.12 -21.71 2.55
N ARG A 436 8.40 -22.71 1.70
CA ARG A 436 7.40 -23.67 1.23
C ARG A 436 6.71 -24.42 2.37
N LYS A 437 7.51 -24.94 3.32
CA LYS A 437 6.98 -25.64 4.50
C LYS A 437 6.19 -24.74 5.42
N GLY A 438 6.68 -23.51 5.66
CA GLY A 438 6.02 -22.51 6.48
C GLY A 438 4.63 -22.19 5.93
N ARG A 439 4.54 -21.85 4.65
CA ARG A 439 3.27 -21.53 3.99
C ARG A 439 2.28 -22.68 4.04
N LYS A 440 2.76 -23.91 3.76
CA LYS A 440 1.92 -25.10 3.85
C LYS A 440 1.42 -25.36 5.27
N ALA A 441 2.26 -25.22 6.27
CA ALA A 441 1.88 -25.43 7.68
C ALA A 441 0.86 -24.39 8.17
N GLU A 442 0.99 -23.14 7.73
CA GLU A 442 0.10 -22.04 8.09
C GLU A 442 -1.33 -22.29 7.59
N PHE A 443 -1.49 -22.69 6.34
CA PHE A 443 -2.80 -22.82 5.69
C PHE A 443 -3.41 -24.22 5.70
N ALA A 444 -2.63 -25.27 6.01
CA ALA A 444 -3.16 -26.64 6.06
C ALA A 444 -4.41 -26.80 6.94
N PRO A 445 -4.58 -26.11 8.07
CA PRO A 445 -5.80 -26.19 8.88
C PRO A 445 -7.04 -25.54 8.23
N LEU A 446 -6.85 -24.71 7.20
CA LEU A 446 -7.91 -23.88 6.59
C LEU A 446 -8.40 -24.43 5.24
N VAL A 447 -7.76 -25.45 4.69
CA VAL A 447 -8.11 -26.06 3.39
C VAL A 447 -8.47 -27.52 3.55
N ALA A 448 -9.25 -28.04 2.61
CA ALA A 448 -9.66 -29.47 2.64
C ALA A 448 -8.50 -30.42 2.34
N ASP A 449 -7.59 -30.01 1.45
CA ASP A 449 -6.36 -30.75 1.13
C ASP A 449 -5.17 -29.80 1.09
N ALA A 450 -4.19 -30.06 1.94
CA ALA A 450 -2.96 -29.26 2.01
C ALA A 450 -2.09 -29.35 0.72
N SER A 451 -2.39 -30.28 -0.18
CA SER A 451 -1.73 -30.34 -1.50
C SER A 451 -2.23 -29.27 -2.47
N ASP A 452 -3.40 -28.68 -2.22
CA ASP A 452 -3.95 -27.60 -3.04
C ASP A 452 -3.29 -26.25 -2.78
N ILE A 453 -2.59 -26.10 -1.64
CA ILE A 453 -1.89 -24.84 -1.30
C ILE A 453 -0.79 -24.59 -2.34
N PRO A 454 -0.81 -23.44 -3.04
CA PRO A 454 0.19 -23.11 -4.05
C PRO A 454 1.61 -23.10 -3.46
N ASP A 455 2.56 -23.68 -4.18
CA ASP A 455 3.97 -23.58 -3.83
C ASP A 455 4.47 -22.16 -4.14
N PRO A 456 4.91 -21.36 -3.15
CA PRO A 456 5.35 -20.00 -3.39
C PRO A 456 6.59 -19.89 -4.30
N GLN A 457 7.41 -20.96 -4.38
CA GLN A 457 8.59 -21.00 -5.24
C GLN A 457 8.29 -21.41 -6.69
N ALA A 458 7.10 -21.95 -6.96
CA ALA A 458 6.75 -22.39 -8.31
C ALA A 458 6.50 -21.20 -9.23
N PRO A 459 7.09 -21.15 -10.43
CA PRO A 459 6.82 -20.11 -11.42
C PRO A 459 5.32 -19.92 -11.70
N GLN A 460 4.56 -21.03 -11.70
CA GLN A 460 3.13 -21.03 -11.95
C GLN A 460 2.32 -20.23 -10.92
N THR A 461 2.79 -20.12 -9.66
CA THR A 461 2.15 -19.33 -8.61
C THR A 461 2.22 -17.84 -8.96
N PHE A 462 3.37 -17.38 -9.45
CA PHE A 462 3.54 -16.03 -9.98
C PHE A 462 2.72 -15.80 -11.27
N GLU A 463 2.81 -16.72 -12.24
CA GLU A 463 2.12 -16.62 -13.53
C GLU A 463 0.59 -16.53 -13.36
N ARG A 464 0.01 -17.31 -12.43
CA ARG A 464 -1.42 -17.25 -12.11
C ARG A 464 -1.85 -15.93 -11.48
N SER A 465 -0.94 -15.22 -10.83
CA SER A 465 -1.20 -13.93 -10.19
C SER A 465 -1.15 -12.74 -11.17
N MET A 466 -0.74 -12.97 -12.42
CA MET A 466 -0.75 -11.94 -13.47
C MET A 466 -2.16 -11.57 -13.87
N LEU A 467 -2.40 -10.27 -14.09
CA LEU A 467 -3.68 -9.78 -14.58
C LEU A 467 -3.92 -10.17 -16.05
N ASP A 468 -5.10 -10.74 -16.33
CA ASP A 468 -5.63 -10.89 -17.69
C ASP A 468 -6.40 -9.62 -18.08
N TRP A 469 -5.74 -8.72 -18.80
CA TRP A 469 -6.33 -7.45 -19.22
C TRP A 469 -7.48 -7.60 -20.23
N ASP A 470 -7.60 -8.72 -20.91
CA ASP A 470 -8.65 -8.98 -21.92
C ASP A 470 -9.99 -9.33 -21.26
N GLU A 471 -9.99 -9.75 -20.00
CA GLU A 471 -11.23 -10.03 -19.25
C GLU A 471 -12.18 -8.85 -19.18
N ARG A 472 -11.67 -7.63 -19.13
CA ARG A 472 -12.46 -6.38 -19.05
C ARG A 472 -13.51 -6.26 -20.14
N GLU A 473 -13.26 -6.88 -21.29
CA GLU A 473 -14.19 -6.88 -22.43
C GLU A 473 -15.33 -7.89 -22.28
N ARG A 474 -15.22 -8.85 -21.38
CA ARG A 474 -16.25 -9.85 -21.10
C ARG A 474 -17.39 -9.23 -20.29
N ARG A 475 -18.64 -9.65 -20.56
CA ARG A 475 -19.84 -8.99 -20.03
C ARG A 475 -19.83 -8.82 -18.50
N ALA A 476 -19.47 -9.86 -17.74
CA ALA A 476 -19.49 -9.82 -16.28
C ALA A 476 -18.48 -8.81 -15.71
N HIS A 477 -17.27 -8.79 -16.27
CA HIS A 477 -16.19 -7.87 -15.85
C HIS A 477 -16.50 -6.43 -16.26
N ARG A 478 -17.06 -6.23 -17.45
CA ARG A 478 -17.48 -4.89 -17.93
C ARG A 478 -18.56 -4.29 -17.04
N GLU A 479 -19.50 -5.09 -16.53
CA GLU A 479 -20.56 -4.63 -15.64
C GLU A 479 -19.99 -4.03 -14.34
N ILE A 480 -19.00 -4.68 -13.75
CA ILE A 480 -18.34 -4.20 -12.53
C ILE A 480 -17.46 -2.98 -12.85
N LEU A 481 -16.70 -3.01 -13.96
CA LEU A 481 -15.89 -1.88 -14.39
C LEU A 481 -16.73 -0.61 -14.58
N GLU A 482 -17.88 -0.74 -15.23
CA GLU A 482 -18.79 0.39 -15.41
C GLU A 482 -19.35 0.91 -14.08
N TRP A 483 -19.61 0.01 -13.13
CA TRP A 483 -20.04 0.37 -11.78
C TRP A 483 -18.95 1.20 -11.05
N TYR A 484 -17.70 0.75 -11.08
CA TYR A 484 -16.58 1.51 -10.51
C TYR A 484 -16.39 2.87 -11.19
N ARG A 485 -16.44 2.94 -12.52
CA ARG A 485 -16.35 4.21 -13.26
C ARG A 485 -17.41 5.22 -12.81
N ARG A 486 -18.64 4.77 -12.67
CA ARG A 486 -19.74 5.64 -12.21
C ARG A 486 -19.54 6.10 -10.77
N LEU A 487 -19.12 5.23 -9.87
CA LEU A 487 -18.82 5.57 -8.46
C LEU A 487 -17.65 6.54 -8.35
N ILE A 488 -16.57 6.30 -9.07
CA ILE A 488 -15.39 7.17 -9.09
C ILE A 488 -15.76 8.53 -9.69
N GLY A 489 -16.54 8.53 -10.77
CA GLY A 489 -17.06 9.75 -11.37
C GLY A 489 -17.89 10.57 -10.38
N LEU A 490 -18.80 9.94 -9.65
CA LEU A 490 -19.57 10.57 -8.58
C LEU A 490 -18.66 11.16 -7.49
N ARG A 491 -17.69 10.40 -7.00
CA ARG A 491 -16.75 10.88 -5.98
C ARG A 491 -15.97 12.10 -6.47
N ARG A 492 -15.51 12.11 -7.71
CA ARG A 492 -14.74 13.23 -8.27
C ARG A 492 -15.56 14.49 -8.48
N CYS A 493 -16.82 14.34 -8.89
CA CYS A 493 -17.71 15.48 -9.19
C CYS A 493 -18.46 16.00 -7.96
N ALA A 494 -18.70 15.16 -6.95
CA ALA A 494 -19.50 15.52 -5.78
C ALA A 494 -18.62 15.73 -4.54
N PRO A 495 -18.43 16.97 -4.07
CA PRO A 495 -17.66 17.28 -2.85
C PRO A 495 -18.21 16.59 -1.59
N ASP A 496 -19.45 16.09 -1.63
CA ASP A 496 -20.07 15.35 -0.54
C ASP A 496 -19.32 14.06 -0.21
N PHE A 497 -18.69 13.43 -1.20
CA PHE A 497 -17.94 12.18 -1.04
C PHE A 497 -16.43 12.40 -0.80
N HIS A 498 -15.93 13.64 -0.89
CA HIS A 498 -14.57 13.92 -0.46
C HIS A 498 -14.46 13.76 1.05
N GLY A 499 -13.24 13.54 1.55
CA GLY A 499 -12.96 13.36 2.96
C GLY A 499 -13.66 14.41 3.84
N GLY A 500 -13.80 14.15 5.13
CA GLY A 500 -14.50 15.01 6.04
C GLY A 500 -14.14 14.72 7.49
N ARG A 501 -14.95 15.23 8.40
CA ARG A 501 -14.89 14.84 9.80
C ARG A 501 -15.72 13.58 10.00
N PHE A 502 -15.34 12.80 10.98
CA PHE A 502 -16.18 11.71 11.48
C PHE A 502 -17.42 12.30 12.14
N ASP A 503 -18.57 11.72 11.84
CA ASP A 503 -19.87 12.17 12.35
C ASP A 503 -20.71 10.94 12.75
N PRO A 504 -20.83 10.65 14.05
CA PRO A 504 -21.63 9.53 14.54
C PRO A 504 -23.12 9.62 14.15
N ASP A 505 -23.66 10.83 14.01
CA ASP A 505 -25.06 11.03 13.66
C ASP A 505 -25.34 10.86 12.17
N ALA A 506 -24.28 10.79 11.36
CA ALA A 506 -24.39 10.57 9.92
C ALA A 506 -24.65 9.11 9.55
N VAL A 507 -24.46 8.16 10.45
CA VAL A 507 -24.56 6.72 10.16
C VAL A 507 -25.69 6.09 10.95
N CYS A 508 -26.65 5.49 10.25
CA CYS A 508 -27.78 4.77 10.83
C CYS A 508 -27.81 3.34 10.28
N PHE A 509 -28.23 2.39 11.08
CA PHE A 509 -28.33 0.99 10.66
C PHE A 509 -29.43 0.25 11.44
N ASP A 510 -29.82 -0.89 10.92
CA ASP A 510 -30.65 -1.88 11.61
C ASP A 510 -30.00 -3.24 11.45
N GLU A 511 -29.57 -3.82 12.56
CA GLU A 511 -28.87 -5.09 12.58
C GLU A 511 -29.77 -6.27 12.19
N GLU A 512 -31.05 -6.27 12.60
CA GLU A 512 -32.01 -7.34 12.31
C GLU A 512 -32.51 -7.28 10.87
N ALA A 513 -32.86 -6.09 10.40
CA ALA A 513 -33.28 -5.86 9.01
C ALA A 513 -32.10 -5.85 8.03
N ARG A 514 -30.86 -5.78 8.54
CA ARG A 514 -29.60 -5.81 7.79
C ARG A 514 -29.50 -4.71 6.73
N TRP A 515 -29.72 -3.47 7.12
CA TRP A 515 -29.45 -2.31 6.27
C TRP A 515 -28.54 -1.27 6.97
N LEU A 516 -27.85 -0.50 6.13
CA LEU A 516 -26.97 0.61 6.53
C LEU A 516 -27.32 1.83 5.70
N ARG A 517 -27.44 3.01 6.36
CA ARG A 517 -27.57 4.31 5.71
C ARG A 517 -26.47 5.23 6.19
N VAL A 518 -25.79 5.85 5.26
CA VAL A 518 -24.71 6.82 5.52
C VAL A 518 -25.07 8.15 4.87
N ASN A 519 -25.27 9.18 5.69
CA ASN A 519 -25.45 10.55 5.23
C ASN A 519 -24.08 11.18 4.95
N ARG A 520 -23.90 11.69 3.75
CA ARG A 520 -22.67 12.34 3.30
C ARG A 520 -23.00 13.77 2.92
N ARG A 521 -23.00 14.69 3.92
CA ARG A 521 -23.51 16.06 3.76
C ARG A 521 -24.97 16.05 3.28
N GLU A 522 -25.22 16.43 2.01
CA GLU A 522 -26.55 16.44 1.40
C GLU A 522 -26.88 15.16 0.63
N SER A 523 -25.89 14.27 0.40
CA SER A 523 -26.05 12.99 -0.28
C SER A 523 -26.27 11.85 0.73
N VAL A 524 -26.89 10.77 0.29
CA VAL A 524 -27.19 9.60 1.13
C VAL A 524 -26.83 8.32 0.39
N VAL A 525 -26.13 7.41 1.08
CA VAL A 525 -25.82 6.06 0.59
C VAL A 525 -26.57 5.06 1.44
N ILE A 526 -27.33 4.17 0.81
CA ILE A 526 -28.15 3.20 1.52
C ILE A 526 -27.88 1.81 0.97
N CYS A 527 -27.56 0.87 1.85
CA CYS A 527 -27.23 -0.53 1.53
C CYS A 527 -28.23 -1.47 2.20
N ASN A 528 -28.74 -2.43 1.44
CA ASN A 528 -29.48 -3.58 1.92
C ASN A 528 -28.58 -4.83 1.79
N PHE A 529 -28.14 -5.38 2.91
CA PHE A 529 -27.34 -6.63 2.95
C PHE A 529 -28.20 -7.89 3.08
N SER A 530 -29.54 -7.75 3.26
CA SER A 530 -30.41 -8.88 3.48
C SER A 530 -30.84 -9.56 2.16
N ALA A 531 -31.29 -10.80 2.28
CA ALA A 531 -31.84 -11.58 1.17
C ALA A 531 -33.30 -11.21 0.81
N ILE A 532 -33.90 -10.23 1.50
CA ILE A 532 -35.25 -9.72 1.24
C ILE A 532 -35.23 -8.21 0.98
N SER A 533 -36.27 -7.68 0.37
CA SER A 533 -36.42 -6.24 0.18
C SER A 533 -36.59 -5.53 1.51
N GLN A 534 -36.01 -4.33 1.62
CA GLN A 534 -36.08 -3.48 2.81
C GLN A 534 -36.62 -2.10 2.45
N SER A 535 -37.46 -1.55 3.34
CA SER A 535 -37.86 -0.14 3.31
C SER A 535 -37.08 0.62 4.37
N VAL A 536 -36.27 1.57 3.94
CA VAL A 536 -35.35 2.30 4.81
C VAL A 536 -35.80 3.77 4.91
N PRO A 537 -35.91 4.35 6.14
CA PRO A 537 -36.31 5.74 6.27
C PRO A 537 -35.20 6.69 5.76
N VAL A 538 -35.63 7.70 5.00
CA VAL A 538 -34.76 8.75 4.45
C VAL A 538 -35.33 10.11 4.81
N ALA A 539 -34.57 10.89 5.55
CA ALA A 539 -34.96 12.26 5.86
C ALA A 539 -34.93 13.14 4.59
N ASP A 540 -35.90 14.04 4.46
CA ASP A 540 -36.01 14.98 3.32
C ASP A 540 -35.97 14.29 1.93
N ALA A 541 -36.46 13.06 1.82
CA ALA A 541 -36.42 12.24 0.60
C ALA A 541 -37.04 12.98 -0.61
N SER A 542 -38.05 13.83 -0.38
CA SER A 542 -38.68 14.66 -1.43
C SER A 542 -37.72 15.62 -2.14
N ARG A 543 -36.56 15.92 -1.54
CA ARG A 543 -35.51 16.78 -2.13
C ARG A 543 -34.41 16.00 -2.86
N LEU A 544 -34.45 14.66 -2.81
CA LEU A 544 -33.41 13.78 -3.33
C LEU A 544 -33.90 13.05 -4.59
N ASP A 545 -32.94 12.72 -5.47
CA ASP A 545 -33.11 11.80 -6.58
C ASP A 545 -32.17 10.60 -6.44
N ILE A 546 -32.58 9.44 -6.94
CA ILE A 546 -31.71 8.28 -7.09
C ILE A 546 -30.76 8.52 -8.27
N VAL A 547 -29.49 8.80 -7.98
CA VAL A 547 -28.48 9.04 -9.02
C VAL A 547 -27.77 7.77 -9.46
N LEU A 548 -27.69 6.77 -8.57
CA LEU A 548 -27.09 5.47 -8.86
C LEU A 548 -27.74 4.39 -8.01
N ALA A 549 -28.07 3.26 -8.63
CA ALA A 549 -28.56 2.06 -7.96
C ALA A 549 -27.93 0.82 -8.57
N SER A 550 -27.57 -0.16 -7.73
CA SER A 550 -26.94 -1.42 -8.16
C SER A 550 -27.92 -2.39 -8.83
N ARG A 551 -29.23 -2.24 -8.54
CA ARG A 551 -30.30 -3.05 -9.09
C ARG A 551 -31.47 -2.19 -9.56
N SER A 552 -32.22 -2.68 -10.53
CA SER A 552 -33.53 -2.14 -10.90
C SER A 552 -34.56 -2.40 -9.79
N GLY A 553 -35.60 -1.56 -9.74
CA GLY A 553 -36.69 -1.74 -8.77
C GLY A 553 -36.50 -0.96 -7.46
N VAL A 554 -35.42 -0.20 -7.31
CA VAL A 554 -35.28 0.78 -6.24
C VAL A 554 -36.33 1.89 -6.42
N ARG A 555 -37.07 2.22 -5.34
CA ARG A 555 -38.11 3.25 -5.36
C ARG A 555 -37.91 4.20 -4.18
N LEU A 556 -38.02 5.48 -4.44
CA LEU A 556 -37.98 6.54 -3.43
C LEU A 556 -39.34 7.22 -3.36
N ASP A 557 -39.93 7.25 -2.18
CA ASP A 557 -41.10 8.09 -1.88
C ASP A 557 -40.68 9.27 -0.99
N ASP A 558 -41.68 9.98 -0.41
CA ASP A 558 -41.40 11.19 0.37
C ASP A 558 -40.66 10.95 1.69
N THR A 559 -40.58 9.71 2.18
CA THR A 559 -40.05 9.38 3.52
C THR A 559 -39.22 8.11 3.55
N MET A 560 -39.36 7.23 2.55
CA MET A 560 -38.77 5.89 2.53
C MET A 560 -38.09 5.59 1.19
N ILE A 561 -37.10 4.71 1.22
CA ILE A 561 -36.56 4.08 0.03
C ILE A 561 -36.76 2.56 0.11
N ASP A 562 -37.37 2.00 -0.92
CA ASP A 562 -37.48 0.55 -1.07
C ASP A 562 -36.26 0.01 -1.84
N LEU A 563 -35.52 -0.87 -1.21
CA LEU A 563 -34.32 -1.49 -1.73
C LEU A 563 -34.56 -2.99 -1.99
N PRO A 564 -34.35 -3.49 -3.21
CA PRO A 564 -34.31 -4.93 -3.48
C PRO A 564 -33.29 -5.67 -2.61
N PRO A 565 -33.37 -7.02 -2.51
CA PRO A 565 -32.35 -7.81 -1.82
C PRO A 565 -30.95 -7.52 -2.33
N VAL A 566 -29.97 -7.48 -1.43
CA VAL A 566 -28.54 -7.29 -1.73
C VAL A 566 -28.34 -6.17 -2.75
N SER A 567 -28.59 -4.94 -2.33
CA SER A 567 -28.51 -3.76 -3.21
C SER A 567 -28.05 -2.51 -2.50
N VAL A 568 -27.58 -1.55 -3.27
CA VAL A 568 -27.18 -0.22 -2.81
C VAL A 568 -27.78 0.84 -3.72
N ALA A 569 -28.17 1.96 -3.11
CA ALA A 569 -28.58 3.17 -3.81
C ALA A 569 -27.85 4.41 -3.27
N ILE A 570 -27.56 5.33 -4.17
CA ILE A 570 -26.97 6.63 -3.86
C ILE A 570 -27.98 7.69 -4.25
N LEU A 571 -28.32 8.55 -3.28
CA LEU A 571 -29.23 9.67 -3.45
C LEU A 571 -28.45 10.98 -3.39
N MET A 572 -28.84 11.93 -4.24
CA MET A 572 -28.28 13.28 -4.25
C MET A 572 -29.39 14.33 -4.37
N PRO A 573 -29.15 15.58 -3.97
CA PRO A 573 -30.12 16.66 -4.18
C PRO A 573 -30.53 16.82 -5.64
N LYS A 574 -31.82 17.02 -5.89
CA LYS A 574 -32.41 17.15 -7.25
C LYS A 574 -31.73 18.19 -8.15
N ASN A 575 -31.16 19.25 -7.55
CA ASN A 575 -30.45 20.33 -8.25
C ASN A 575 -28.96 20.06 -8.49
N ARG A 576 -28.45 18.88 -8.09
CA ARG A 576 -27.02 18.49 -8.22
C ARG A 576 -26.85 17.16 -8.95
N ASN A 577 -27.80 16.79 -9.82
CA ASN A 577 -27.68 15.52 -10.54
C ASN A 577 -26.52 15.59 -11.56
N PRO A 578 -25.41 14.85 -11.37
CA PRO A 578 -24.23 14.91 -12.23
C PRO A 578 -24.45 14.22 -13.58
N SER A 579 -25.61 13.65 -13.86
CA SER A 579 -25.90 12.89 -15.09
C SER A 579 -25.89 13.73 -16.36
N THR A 580 -25.70 15.06 -16.28
CA THR A 580 -25.65 15.96 -17.46
C THR A 580 -24.25 16.51 -17.79
N GLU A 581 -23.24 16.31 -16.91
CA GLU A 581 -21.91 16.93 -17.11
C GLU A 581 -20.74 15.94 -17.29
N VAL A 582 -20.97 14.64 -17.13
CA VAL A 582 -19.86 13.65 -17.06
C VAL A 582 -19.58 12.95 -18.39
N TYR A 583 -20.34 13.19 -19.44
CA TYR A 583 -20.23 12.49 -20.74
C TYR A 583 -20.10 13.40 -21.97
N GLU A 584 -19.65 14.66 -21.82
CA GLU A 584 -19.18 15.47 -22.97
C GLU A 584 -17.67 15.58 -23.04
#